data_4712332c4ec5a08968fc0cd6207019a1
#
_entry.id   4712332c4ec5a08968fc0cd6207019a1
#
_cell.length_a   1.000
_cell.length_b   1.000
_cell.length_c   1.000
_cell.angle_alpha   90.00
_cell.angle_beta   90.00
_cell.angle_gamma   90.00
#
_symmetry.space_group_name_H-M   'P 1'
#
loop_
_entity.id
_entity.type
_entity.pdbx_description
1 polymer ?
#
loop_
_entity_poly.entity_id
_entity_poly.type
_entity_poly.pdbx_seq_one_letter_code
_entity_poly.pdbx_strand_id
1 'polypeptide(L)'
;SAASDVYKRQDKELSWAHELGFNTLRVFLSSVVWQNDAAGMKKRMDDFLNICGQYSIRPMFVFFDDCWNPESAYGKQPEPKTGVHNSGWVQDPSCSLRKDTLTLYPFLQEYVKDIVRTYANDDRILMWDLYNEPGNSKHEETSLSLLTNVFRWVRDCKPSQPITAGVWDYNSPRKNVLNAFVLNHSDIISYHNYDNEERHGECIKFLKMLNRPLICTEYMARRNDSRFCNVLPLMKKEKVGAIHWGFVAGKTNTIFAWDDVIPSGEEPELWFHDIYRPTGVPYQQEEVDCIQSLTGKR
;
A
#
# COMPACT_ATOMS: atom_id res chain seq x y z
N SER A 1 1.11 1.41 28.40
CA SER A 1 1.33 0.05 27.87
C SER A 1 1.68 0.12 26.38
N ALA A 2 2.32 -0.91 25.82
CA ALA A 2 2.71 -0.94 24.42
C ALA A 2 1.54 -0.64 23.46
N ALA A 3 0.34 -1.13 23.74
CA ALA A 3 -0.86 -0.81 22.96
C ALA A 3 -1.23 0.68 23.01
N SER A 4 -1.17 1.29 24.21
CA SER A 4 -1.39 2.73 24.38
C SER A 4 -0.39 3.57 23.58
N ASP A 5 0.86 3.12 23.47
CA ASP A 5 1.90 3.85 22.75
C ASP A 5 1.72 3.74 21.23
N VAL A 6 1.23 2.59 20.73
CA VAL A 6 0.87 2.41 19.31
C VAL A 6 -0.26 3.37 18.91
N TYR A 7 -1.33 3.47 19.69
CA TYR A 7 -2.45 4.39 19.41
C TYR A 7 -2.02 5.86 19.41
N LYS A 8 -1.19 6.26 20.38
CA LYS A 8 -0.65 7.62 20.44
C LYS A 8 0.21 7.94 19.21
N ARG A 9 0.98 6.96 18.74
CA ARG A 9 1.79 7.13 17.55
C ARG A 9 0.92 7.24 16.30
N GLN A 10 -0.08 6.39 16.16
CA GLN A 10 -1.04 6.46 15.05
C GLN A 10 -1.76 7.81 15.01
N ASP A 11 -2.27 8.28 16.15
CA ASP A 11 -2.92 9.58 16.25
C ASP A 11 -1.99 10.71 15.80
N LYS A 12 -0.76 10.70 16.26
CA LYS A 12 0.24 11.70 15.91
C LYS A 12 0.60 11.69 14.42
N GLU A 13 0.86 10.52 13.85
CA GLU A 13 1.21 10.39 12.42
C GLU A 13 0.02 10.75 11.52
N LEU A 14 -1.21 10.39 11.92
CA LEU A 14 -2.43 10.80 11.21
C LEU A 14 -2.69 12.30 11.28
N SER A 15 -2.34 12.95 12.39
CA SER A 15 -2.40 14.41 12.47
C SER A 15 -1.46 15.08 11.46
N TRP A 16 -0.25 14.56 11.29
CA TRP A 16 0.68 15.05 10.27
C TRP A 16 0.16 14.82 8.84
N ALA A 17 -0.45 13.67 8.58
CA ALA A 17 -1.10 13.41 7.29
C ALA A 17 -2.23 14.41 7.01
N HIS A 18 -3.05 14.71 8.02
CA HIS A 18 -4.10 15.72 7.93
C HIS A 18 -3.56 17.12 7.66
N GLU A 19 -2.49 17.51 8.32
CA GLU A 19 -1.82 18.80 8.09
C GLU A 19 -1.29 18.96 6.67
N LEU A 20 -0.89 17.87 6.03
CA LEU A 20 -0.53 17.83 4.60
C LEU A 20 -1.75 17.88 3.66
N GLY A 21 -2.95 17.68 4.19
CA GLY A 21 -4.18 17.60 3.39
C GLY A 21 -4.42 16.22 2.79
N PHE A 22 -3.77 15.18 3.31
CA PHE A 22 -4.05 13.81 2.91
C PHE A 22 -5.43 13.38 3.39
N ASN A 23 -6.19 12.71 2.53
CA ASN A 23 -7.55 12.26 2.80
C ASN A 23 -7.72 10.74 2.67
N THR A 24 -6.67 10.03 2.34
CA THR A 24 -6.62 8.56 2.30
C THR A 24 -5.26 8.04 2.72
N LEU A 25 -5.25 6.77 3.12
CA LEU A 25 -4.06 5.98 3.43
C LEU A 25 -4.23 4.58 2.86
N ARG A 26 -3.13 3.94 2.53
CA ARG A 26 -3.10 2.54 2.11
C ARG A 26 -2.50 1.70 3.24
N VAL A 27 -3.29 0.77 3.79
CA VAL A 27 -2.98 0.04 5.03
C VAL A 27 -3.05 -1.46 4.77
N PHE A 28 -1.98 -2.17 5.13
CA PHE A 28 -1.86 -3.60 4.90
C PHE A 28 -2.47 -4.40 6.06
N LEU A 29 -3.30 -5.38 5.72
CA LEU A 29 -3.82 -6.39 6.63
C LEU A 29 -2.90 -7.61 6.70
N SER A 30 -3.16 -8.55 7.59
CA SER A 30 -2.37 -9.76 7.76
C SER A 30 -3.26 -10.97 8.02
N SER A 31 -3.15 -11.97 7.14
CA SER A 31 -3.90 -13.23 7.29
C SER A 31 -3.48 -14.01 8.54
N VAL A 32 -2.19 -13.96 8.90
CA VAL A 32 -1.69 -14.65 10.10
C VAL A 32 -2.18 -14.00 11.39
N VAL A 33 -2.36 -12.67 11.40
CA VAL A 33 -2.96 -11.98 12.54
C VAL A 33 -4.42 -12.35 12.67
N TRP A 34 -5.16 -12.36 11.56
CA TRP A 34 -6.56 -12.79 11.56
C TRP A 34 -6.72 -14.24 12.04
N GLN A 35 -5.87 -15.15 11.57
CA GLN A 35 -5.92 -16.56 11.96
C GLN A 35 -5.75 -16.76 13.48
N ASN A 36 -4.94 -15.94 14.11
CA ASN A 36 -4.62 -16.07 15.54
C ASN A 36 -5.53 -15.21 16.44
N ASP A 37 -6.07 -14.11 15.93
CA ASP A 37 -6.85 -13.15 16.71
C ASP A 37 -7.80 -12.33 15.81
N ALA A 38 -8.77 -12.98 15.18
CA ALA A 38 -9.71 -12.33 14.27
C ALA A 38 -10.52 -11.22 14.95
N ALA A 39 -11.00 -11.46 16.16
CA ALA A 39 -11.78 -10.48 16.91
C ALA A 39 -10.94 -9.25 17.30
N GLY A 40 -9.73 -9.47 17.78
CA GLY A 40 -8.81 -8.40 18.13
C GLY A 40 -8.35 -7.60 16.90
N MET A 41 -8.15 -8.26 15.75
CA MET A 41 -7.84 -7.58 14.50
C MET A 41 -8.97 -6.64 14.09
N LYS A 42 -10.21 -7.10 14.10
CA LYS A 42 -11.39 -6.26 13.78
C LYS A 42 -11.53 -5.10 14.77
N LYS A 43 -11.32 -5.34 16.05
CA LYS A 43 -11.31 -4.25 17.04
C LYS A 43 -10.24 -3.18 16.72
N ARG A 44 -9.03 -3.59 16.39
CA ARG A 44 -7.95 -2.65 16.02
C ARG A 44 -8.26 -1.92 14.72
N MET A 45 -8.92 -2.57 13.76
CA MET A 45 -9.41 -1.89 12.54
C MET A 45 -10.45 -0.82 12.89
N ASP A 46 -11.41 -1.11 13.76
CA ASP A 46 -12.40 -0.13 14.22
C ASP A 46 -11.75 1.05 14.94
N ASP A 47 -10.84 0.79 15.85
CA ASP A 47 -10.10 1.83 16.58
C ASP A 47 -9.32 2.73 15.60
N PHE A 48 -8.66 2.13 14.62
CA PHE A 48 -7.93 2.86 13.57
C PHE A 48 -8.87 3.69 12.68
N LEU A 49 -9.98 3.11 12.23
CA LEU A 49 -10.98 3.82 11.44
C LEU A 49 -11.57 5.02 12.19
N ASN A 50 -11.79 4.89 13.50
CA ASN A 50 -12.26 6.00 14.34
C ASN A 50 -11.21 7.13 14.42
N ILE A 51 -9.93 6.80 14.57
CA ILE A 51 -8.87 7.82 14.56
C ILE A 51 -8.78 8.48 13.18
N CYS A 52 -8.82 7.70 12.10
CA CYS A 52 -8.84 8.23 10.73
C CYS A 52 -10.00 9.22 10.53
N GLY A 53 -11.19 8.89 11.04
CA GLY A 53 -12.37 9.75 10.96
C GLY A 53 -12.19 11.11 11.64
N GLN A 54 -11.44 11.18 12.74
CA GLN A 54 -11.11 12.45 13.42
C GLN A 54 -10.29 13.39 12.52
N TYR A 55 -9.54 12.83 11.57
CA TYR A 55 -8.68 13.57 10.64
C TYR A 55 -9.23 13.63 9.22
N SER A 56 -10.50 13.26 9.02
CA SER A 56 -11.15 13.23 7.69
C SER A 56 -10.42 12.33 6.68
N ILE A 57 -9.85 11.23 7.15
CA ILE A 57 -9.13 10.25 6.35
C ILE A 57 -9.99 8.99 6.20
N ARG A 58 -10.15 8.53 4.96
CA ARG A 58 -10.80 7.26 4.62
C ARG A 58 -9.75 6.32 4.05
N PRO A 59 -9.27 5.32 4.82
CA PRO A 59 -8.22 4.42 4.33
C PRO A 59 -8.75 3.40 3.32
N MET A 60 -7.83 2.86 2.52
CA MET A 60 -7.99 1.62 1.79
C MET A 60 -7.16 0.52 2.44
N PHE A 61 -7.69 -0.70 2.47
CA PHE A 61 -6.99 -1.85 3.05
C PHE A 61 -6.49 -2.80 1.96
N VAL A 62 -5.28 -3.32 2.16
CA VAL A 62 -4.62 -4.29 1.28
C VAL A 62 -4.66 -5.67 1.93
N PHE A 63 -5.12 -6.70 1.20
CA PHE A 63 -5.20 -8.07 1.72
C PHE A 63 -3.91 -8.85 1.58
N PHE A 64 -3.41 -9.03 0.35
CA PHE A 64 -2.27 -9.89 0.04
C PHE A 64 -1.10 -9.11 -0.54
N ASP A 65 0.09 -9.70 -0.43
CA ASP A 65 1.34 -9.01 -0.78
C ASP A 65 2.43 -10.00 -1.23
N ASP A 66 3.06 -9.71 -2.36
CA ASP A 66 4.16 -10.50 -2.92
C ASP A 66 5.55 -9.89 -2.68
N CYS A 67 5.64 -8.85 -1.84
CA CYS A 67 6.90 -8.10 -1.69
C CYS A 67 7.75 -8.58 -0.53
N TRP A 68 9.06 -8.59 -0.75
CA TRP A 68 10.16 -8.78 0.19
C TRP A 68 10.29 -10.18 0.78
N ASN A 69 10.37 -10.33 2.11
CA ASN A 69 10.64 -11.64 2.71
C ASN A 69 9.51 -12.64 2.42
N PRO A 70 9.83 -13.86 1.97
CA PRO A 70 8.83 -14.80 1.47
C PRO A 70 7.91 -15.39 2.53
N GLU A 71 8.32 -15.36 3.80
CA GLU A 71 7.60 -16.02 4.89
C GLU A 71 7.11 -15.04 5.93
N SER A 72 5.84 -15.16 6.30
CA SER A 72 5.20 -14.42 7.38
C SER A 72 4.90 -15.33 8.56
N ALA A 73 4.94 -14.78 9.77
CA ALA A 73 4.63 -15.51 10.99
C ALA A 73 3.91 -14.60 11.98
N TYR A 74 3.11 -15.22 12.86
CA TYR A 74 2.50 -14.52 13.98
C TYR A 74 3.52 -14.24 15.08
N GLY A 75 3.36 -13.10 15.75
CA GLY A 75 4.22 -12.69 16.86
C GLY A 75 5.31 -11.70 16.46
N LYS A 76 6.53 -11.93 16.95
CA LYS A 76 7.63 -11.00 16.67
C LYS A 76 7.98 -11.00 15.19
N GLN A 77 7.93 -9.81 14.60
CA GLN A 77 8.27 -9.63 13.19
C GLN A 77 9.79 -9.57 12.98
N PRO A 78 10.29 -9.84 11.75
CA PRO A 78 11.71 -9.72 11.45
C PRO A 78 12.24 -8.33 11.81
N GLU A 79 13.42 -8.30 12.45
CA GLU A 79 14.12 -7.04 12.66
C GLU A 79 14.69 -6.53 11.33
N PRO A 80 14.56 -5.22 11.04
CA PRO A 80 15.11 -4.67 9.82
C PRO A 80 16.65 -4.80 9.82
N LYS A 81 17.20 -5.14 8.67
CA LYS A 81 18.64 -5.15 8.45
C LYS A 81 19.13 -3.71 8.29
N THR A 82 20.20 -3.37 8.98
CA THR A 82 20.79 -2.02 8.96
C THR A 82 21.07 -1.55 7.53
N GLY A 83 20.55 -0.39 7.15
CA GLY A 83 20.78 0.22 5.84
C GLY A 83 20.16 -0.49 4.65
N VAL A 84 19.26 -1.44 4.88
CA VAL A 84 18.59 -2.20 3.83
C VAL A 84 17.12 -1.85 3.75
N HIS A 85 16.72 -1.34 2.58
CA HIS A 85 15.35 -0.94 2.29
C HIS A 85 14.34 -2.05 2.61
N ASN A 86 13.32 -1.73 3.38
CA ASN A 86 12.13 -2.54 3.64
C ASN A 86 12.43 -3.99 4.08
N SER A 87 13.59 -4.22 4.68
CA SER A 87 14.13 -5.56 4.94
C SER A 87 13.39 -6.36 6.02
N GLY A 88 12.56 -5.71 6.82
CA GLY A 88 11.68 -6.37 7.79
C GLY A 88 10.28 -6.69 7.23
N TRP A 89 9.95 -6.28 6.01
CA TRP A 89 8.66 -6.51 5.39
C TRP A 89 8.49 -7.97 4.95
N VAL A 90 7.28 -8.51 5.07
CA VAL A 90 6.97 -9.91 4.76
C VAL A 90 5.82 -10.02 3.78
N GLN A 91 5.87 -11.06 2.94
CA GLN A 91 4.77 -11.40 2.04
C GLN A 91 3.58 -11.98 2.83
N ASP A 92 2.39 -11.87 2.25
CA ASP A 92 1.17 -12.51 2.76
C ASP A 92 0.30 -12.99 1.58
N PRO A 93 -0.05 -14.27 1.49
CA PRO A 93 0.37 -15.37 2.36
C PRO A 93 1.83 -15.77 2.14
N SER A 94 2.40 -16.52 3.11
CA SER A 94 3.74 -17.08 2.99
C SER A 94 3.93 -17.87 1.70
N CYS A 95 5.07 -17.67 1.06
CA CYS A 95 5.40 -18.26 -0.23
C CYS A 95 5.37 -19.79 -0.19
N SER A 96 5.87 -20.38 0.91
CA SER A 96 5.91 -21.84 1.10
C SER A 96 4.52 -22.50 1.11
N LEU A 97 3.46 -21.77 1.48
CA LEU A 97 2.10 -22.29 1.59
C LEU A 97 1.33 -22.28 0.27
N ARG A 98 1.76 -21.48 -0.70
CA ARG A 98 0.96 -21.15 -1.90
C ARG A 98 0.70 -22.32 -2.85
N LYS A 99 1.53 -23.37 -2.80
CA LYS A 99 1.35 -24.57 -3.64
C LYS A 99 0.26 -25.50 -3.12
N ASP A 100 0.02 -25.51 -1.81
CA ASP A 100 -1.04 -26.31 -1.18
C ASP A 100 -2.34 -25.51 -1.09
N THR A 101 -2.98 -25.30 -2.23
CA THR A 101 -4.21 -24.51 -2.32
C THR A 101 -5.39 -25.17 -1.64
N LEU A 102 -5.39 -26.51 -1.51
CA LEU A 102 -6.47 -27.24 -0.84
C LEU A 102 -6.52 -26.94 0.67
N THR A 103 -5.38 -26.73 1.28
CA THR A 103 -5.29 -26.33 2.70
C THR A 103 -5.38 -24.82 2.87
N LEU A 104 -4.67 -24.06 2.02
CA LEU A 104 -4.53 -22.62 2.18
C LEU A 104 -5.80 -21.85 1.83
N TYR A 105 -6.46 -22.15 0.70
CA TYR A 105 -7.54 -21.32 0.19
C TYR A 105 -8.82 -21.32 1.05
N PRO A 106 -9.25 -22.42 1.70
CA PRO A 106 -10.37 -22.35 2.64
C PRO A 106 -10.13 -21.33 3.76
N PHE A 107 -8.93 -21.33 4.32
CA PHE A 107 -8.52 -20.37 5.35
C PHE A 107 -8.49 -18.92 4.82
N LEU A 108 -7.85 -18.67 3.68
CA LEU A 108 -7.78 -17.32 3.10
C LEU A 108 -9.16 -16.79 2.70
N GLN A 109 -10.03 -17.67 2.19
CA GLN A 109 -11.40 -17.32 1.87
C GLN A 109 -12.19 -16.89 3.10
N GLU A 110 -12.08 -17.60 4.21
CA GLU A 110 -12.72 -17.23 5.47
C GLU A 110 -12.21 -15.87 5.96
N TYR A 111 -10.89 -15.67 5.94
CA TYR A 111 -10.27 -14.39 6.31
C TYR A 111 -10.81 -13.22 5.48
N VAL A 112 -10.75 -13.32 4.17
CA VAL A 112 -11.21 -12.25 3.27
C VAL A 112 -12.69 -11.99 3.43
N LYS A 113 -13.51 -13.04 3.45
CA LYS A 113 -14.97 -12.91 3.57
C LYS A 113 -15.40 -12.38 4.95
N ASP A 114 -14.74 -12.77 6.03
CA ASP A 114 -15.03 -12.23 7.36
C ASP A 114 -14.79 -10.73 7.42
N ILE A 115 -13.63 -10.27 6.97
CA ILE A 115 -13.29 -8.85 6.95
C ILE A 115 -14.23 -8.05 6.03
N VAL A 116 -14.39 -8.48 4.79
CA VAL A 116 -15.22 -7.75 3.82
C VAL A 116 -16.69 -7.71 4.23
N ARG A 117 -17.25 -8.80 4.73
CA ARG A 117 -18.64 -8.83 5.23
C ARG A 117 -18.85 -7.94 6.43
N THR A 118 -17.90 -7.91 7.36
CA THR A 118 -17.96 -7.05 8.55
C THR A 118 -18.05 -5.58 8.14
N TYR A 119 -17.33 -5.18 7.09
CA TYR A 119 -17.21 -3.78 6.66
C TYR A 119 -17.86 -3.48 5.30
N ALA A 120 -18.70 -4.37 4.78
CA ALA A 120 -19.24 -4.26 3.41
C ALA A 120 -20.01 -2.96 3.12
N ASN A 121 -20.63 -2.35 4.15
CA ASN A 121 -21.38 -1.09 4.05
C ASN A 121 -20.77 0.02 4.90
N ASP A 122 -19.52 -0.13 5.31
CA ASP A 122 -18.84 0.87 6.14
C ASP A 122 -18.20 1.95 5.26
N ASP A 123 -18.77 3.14 5.28
CA ASP A 123 -18.34 4.29 4.49
C ASP A 123 -17.04 4.94 5.00
N ARG A 124 -16.51 4.51 6.15
CA ARG A 124 -15.19 4.89 6.64
C ARG A 124 -14.07 4.30 5.78
N ILE A 125 -14.33 3.23 5.02
CA ILE A 125 -13.37 2.57 4.13
C ILE A 125 -13.57 3.07 2.69
N LEU A 126 -12.49 3.57 2.08
CA LEU A 126 -12.53 4.11 0.73
C LEU A 126 -12.70 3.01 -0.32
N MET A 127 -11.87 1.99 -0.26
CA MET A 127 -11.87 0.85 -1.19
C MET A 127 -11.06 -0.33 -0.62
N TRP A 128 -11.13 -1.46 -1.31
CA TRP A 128 -10.33 -2.65 -1.02
C TRP A 128 -9.28 -2.85 -2.12
N ASP A 129 -8.01 -2.96 -1.72
CA ASP A 129 -6.91 -3.38 -2.56
C ASP A 129 -6.63 -4.87 -2.28
N LEU A 130 -6.92 -5.71 -3.26
CA LEU A 130 -6.96 -7.15 -3.00
C LEU A 130 -5.58 -7.80 -3.00
N TYR A 131 -4.60 -7.17 -3.68
CA TYR A 131 -3.28 -7.76 -3.80
C TYR A 131 -2.22 -6.71 -4.15
N ASN A 132 -1.20 -6.58 -3.30
CA ASN A 132 -0.06 -5.73 -3.59
C ASN A 132 0.95 -6.44 -4.49
N GLU A 133 1.23 -5.83 -5.64
CA GLU A 133 2.26 -6.26 -6.59
C GLU A 133 2.27 -7.77 -6.89
N PRO A 134 1.14 -8.34 -7.36
CA PRO A 134 1.08 -9.76 -7.65
C PRO A 134 2.17 -10.16 -8.65
N GLY A 135 2.90 -11.24 -8.34
CA GLY A 135 4.03 -11.73 -9.13
C GLY A 135 5.39 -11.14 -8.78
N ASN A 136 5.49 -10.19 -7.84
CA ASN A 136 6.79 -9.68 -7.37
C ASN A 136 7.60 -10.75 -6.61
N SER A 137 6.93 -11.74 -6.06
CA SER A 137 7.56 -12.94 -5.48
C SER A 137 8.30 -13.81 -6.50
N LYS A 138 8.16 -13.53 -7.81
CA LYS A 138 8.64 -14.35 -8.95
C LYS A 138 7.93 -15.72 -9.07
N HIS A 139 6.74 -15.85 -8.48
CA HIS A 139 5.88 -17.03 -8.55
C HIS A 139 4.53 -16.67 -9.19
N GLU A 140 4.56 -16.20 -10.43
CA GLU A 140 3.43 -15.61 -11.14
C GLU A 140 2.21 -16.55 -11.22
N GLU A 141 2.41 -17.84 -11.38
CA GLU A 141 1.31 -18.82 -11.44
C GLU A 141 0.52 -18.90 -10.13
N THR A 142 1.22 -18.95 -9.00
CA THR A 142 0.57 -18.98 -7.69
C THR A 142 -0.09 -17.65 -7.37
N SER A 143 0.51 -16.54 -7.80
CA SER A 143 -0.06 -15.20 -7.66
C SER A 143 -1.31 -15.03 -8.48
N LEU A 144 -1.33 -15.50 -9.73
CA LEU A 144 -2.52 -15.44 -10.59
C LEU A 144 -3.68 -16.27 -10.02
N SER A 145 -3.38 -17.46 -9.51
CA SER A 145 -4.38 -18.32 -8.87
C SER A 145 -5.02 -17.63 -7.67
N LEU A 146 -4.22 -17.06 -6.77
CA LEU A 146 -4.73 -16.35 -5.60
C LEU A 146 -5.49 -15.07 -5.99
N LEU A 147 -4.95 -14.30 -6.93
CA LEU A 147 -5.58 -13.08 -7.44
C LEU A 147 -6.99 -13.36 -8.00
N THR A 148 -7.12 -14.41 -8.82
CA THR A 148 -8.41 -14.85 -9.38
C THR A 148 -9.40 -15.20 -8.27
N ASN A 149 -8.94 -15.92 -7.26
CA ASN A 149 -9.81 -16.36 -6.17
C ASN A 149 -10.21 -15.21 -5.24
N VAL A 150 -9.28 -14.32 -4.88
CA VAL A 150 -9.61 -13.20 -3.97
C VAL A 150 -10.63 -12.25 -4.60
N PHE A 151 -10.52 -11.95 -5.89
CA PHE A 151 -11.54 -11.16 -6.58
C PHE A 151 -12.92 -11.82 -6.49
N ARG A 152 -13.00 -13.12 -6.72
CA ARG A 152 -14.26 -13.87 -6.62
C ARG A 152 -14.81 -13.82 -5.18
N TRP A 153 -13.99 -14.10 -4.17
CA TRP A 153 -14.42 -14.09 -2.78
C TRP A 153 -14.96 -12.73 -2.32
N VAL A 154 -14.33 -11.66 -2.76
CA VAL A 154 -14.78 -10.30 -2.42
C VAL A 154 -16.07 -9.95 -3.19
N ARG A 155 -16.17 -10.29 -4.48
CA ARG A 155 -17.41 -10.08 -5.25
C ARG A 155 -18.60 -10.82 -4.66
N ASP A 156 -18.39 -12.03 -4.14
CA ASP A 156 -19.45 -12.78 -3.44
C ASP A 156 -20.00 -12.04 -2.21
N CYS A 157 -19.19 -11.24 -1.56
CA CYS A 157 -19.58 -10.43 -0.40
C CYS A 157 -20.37 -9.16 -0.77
N LYS A 158 -20.35 -8.74 -2.04
CA LYS A 158 -21.04 -7.54 -2.56
C LYS A 158 -20.77 -6.28 -1.75
N PRO A 159 -19.50 -5.90 -1.50
CA PRO A 159 -19.20 -4.69 -0.75
C PRO A 159 -19.68 -3.44 -1.51
N SER A 160 -20.05 -2.40 -0.78
CA SER A 160 -20.36 -1.08 -1.36
C SER A 160 -19.11 -0.36 -1.86
N GLN A 161 -17.95 -0.67 -1.26
CA GLN A 161 -16.67 -0.09 -1.66
C GLN A 161 -16.18 -0.70 -2.97
N PRO A 162 -15.54 0.09 -3.85
CA PRO A 162 -14.88 -0.45 -5.04
C PRO A 162 -13.70 -1.34 -4.67
N ILE A 163 -13.39 -2.26 -5.56
CA ILE A 163 -12.25 -3.18 -5.41
C ILE A 163 -11.23 -2.97 -6.53
N THR A 164 -9.97 -3.17 -6.21
CA THR A 164 -8.85 -3.03 -7.13
C THR A 164 -7.70 -3.97 -6.77
N ALA A 165 -6.78 -4.16 -7.68
CA ALA A 165 -5.42 -4.60 -7.43
C ALA A 165 -4.50 -3.87 -8.40
N GLY A 166 -3.31 -3.47 -7.94
CA GLY A 166 -2.47 -2.54 -8.69
C GLY A 166 -1.65 -3.19 -9.80
N VAL A 167 -1.64 -2.55 -10.97
CA VAL A 167 -0.66 -2.80 -12.01
C VAL A 167 0.65 -2.15 -11.61
N TRP A 168 1.76 -2.88 -11.65
CA TRP A 168 3.03 -2.35 -11.16
C TRP A 168 4.22 -2.49 -12.12
N ASP A 169 4.23 -3.45 -13.02
CA ASP A 169 5.32 -3.70 -13.97
C ASP A 169 4.76 -3.98 -15.37
N TYR A 170 4.32 -2.93 -16.07
CA TYR A 170 3.66 -3.09 -17.36
C TYR A 170 4.59 -3.59 -18.46
N ASN A 171 5.87 -3.27 -18.37
CA ASN A 171 6.83 -3.53 -19.43
C ASN A 171 7.44 -4.92 -19.33
N SER A 172 7.12 -5.67 -18.26
CA SER A 172 7.58 -7.04 -18.09
C SER A 172 6.66 -8.04 -18.79
N PRO A 173 7.14 -8.78 -19.80
CA PRO A 173 6.34 -9.82 -20.45
C PRO A 173 5.77 -10.86 -19.47
N ARG A 174 6.49 -11.15 -18.40
CA ARG A 174 6.06 -12.10 -17.36
C ARG A 174 4.84 -11.63 -16.57
N LYS A 175 4.59 -10.33 -16.54
CA LYS A 175 3.46 -9.73 -15.81
C LYS A 175 2.22 -9.50 -16.68
N ASN A 176 2.28 -9.73 -17.97
CA ASN A 176 1.19 -9.41 -18.90
C ASN A 176 -0.14 -10.08 -18.51
N VAL A 177 -0.11 -11.34 -18.08
CA VAL A 177 -1.33 -12.06 -17.67
C VAL A 177 -1.90 -11.50 -16.39
N LEU A 178 -1.06 -11.19 -15.39
CA LEU A 178 -1.47 -10.58 -14.12
C LEU A 178 -2.03 -9.19 -14.35
N ASN A 179 -1.35 -8.36 -15.13
CA ASN A 179 -1.78 -7.01 -15.45
C ASN A 179 -3.11 -7.01 -16.23
N ALA A 180 -3.26 -7.90 -17.21
CA ALA A 180 -4.52 -8.05 -17.94
C ALA A 180 -5.66 -8.43 -17.01
N PHE A 181 -5.42 -9.35 -16.07
CA PHE A 181 -6.43 -9.75 -15.10
C PHE A 181 -6.88 -8.57 -14.23
N VAL A 182 -5.97 -7.86 -13.60
CA VAL A 182 -6.32 -6.73 -12.70
C VAL A 182 -7.00 -5.60 -13.46
N LEU A 183 -6.55 -5.27 -14.67
CA LEU A 183 -7.18 -4.25 -15.50
C LEU A 183 -8.61 -4.63 -15.92
N ASN A 184 -8.89 -5.91 -16.15
CA ASN A 184 -10.21 -6.36 -16.53
C ASN A 184 -11.20 -6.50 -15.38
N HIS A 185 -10.71 -6.67 -14.14
CA HIS A 185 -11.57 -7.02 -13.00
C HIS A 185 -11.69 -5.91 -11.94
N SER A 186 -10.81 -4.92 -11.95
CA SER A 186 -10.84 -3.80 -11.00
C SER A 186 -11.95 -2.80 -11.32
N ASP A 187 -12.63 -2.29 -10.30
CA ASP A 187 -13.61 -1.21 -10.44
C ASP A 187 -12.91 0.13 -10.70
N ILE A 188 -11.85 0.39 -9.95
CA ILE A 188 -10.95 1.53 -10.11
C ILE A 188 -9.60 0.98 -10.52
N ILE A 189 -8.96 1.61 -11.51
CA ILE A 189 -7.62 1.20 -11.91
C ILE A 189 -6.63 1.80 -10.94
N SER A 190 -5.94 0.94 -10.20
CA SER A 190 -4.79 1.31 -9.39
C SER A 190 -3.49 0.88 -10.05
N TYR A 191 -2.44 1.63 -9.84
CA TYR A 191 -1.14 1.35 -10.41
C TYR A 191 -0.01 1.90 -9.55
N HIS A 192 1.19 1.33 -9.73
CA HIS A 192 2.43 1.82 -9.15
C HIS A 192 3.30 2.43 -10.24
N ASN A 193 3.91 3.57 -9.96
CA ASN A 193 4.83 4.21 -10.87
C ASN A 193 5.87 5.03 -10.11
N TYR A 194 7.13 4.66 -10.22
CA TYR A 194 8.26 5.35 -9.60
C TYR A 194 9.17 6.04 -10.64
N ASP A 195 8.64 6.29 -11.83
CA ASP A 195 9.36 7.00 -12.90
C ASP A 195 9.24 8.52 -12.75
N ASN A 196 10.03 9.23 -13.55
CA ASN A 196 9.95 10.67 -13.67
C ASN A 196 8.60 11.13 -14.28
N GLU A 197 8.37 12.43 -14.31
CA GLU A 197 7.11 13.04 -14.76
C GLU A 197 6.73 12.61 -16.20
N GLU A 198 7.68 12.57 -17.13
CA GLU A 198 7.41 12.23 -18.53
C GLU A 198 6.87 10.81 -18.68
N ARG A 199 7.60 9.82 -18.16
CA ARG A 199 7.19 8.41 -18.21
C ARG A 199 5.93 8.13 -17.40
N HIS A 200 5.77 8.80 -16.27
CA HIS A 200 4.55 8.70 -15.49
C HIS A 200 3.35 9.25 -16.28
N GLY A 201 3.53 10.36 -16.99
CA GLY A 201 2.51 10.93 -17.87
C GLY A 201 2.10 9.98 -19.00
N GLU A 202 3.06 9.26 -19.61
CA GLU A 202 2.78 8.24 -20.62
C GLU A 202 1.93 7.09 -20.03
N CYS A 203 2.26 6.65 -18.84
CA CYS A 203 1.50 5.63 -18.10
C CYS A 203 0.05 6.07 -17.86
N ILE A 204 -0.16 7.29 -17.36
CA ILE A 204 -1.50 7.84 -17.13
C ILE A 204 -2.29 7.89 -18.45
N LYS A 205 -1.68 8.37 -19.51
CA LYS A 205 -2.30 8.45 -20.84
C LYS A 205 -2.79 7.09 -21.34
N PHE A 206 -1.97 6.06 -21.16
CA PHE A 206 -2.32 4.69 -21.51
C PHE A 206 -3.50 4.18 -20.68
N LEU A 207 -3.44 4.31 -19.34
CA LEU A 207 -4.46 3.79 -18.44
C LEU A 207 -5.80 4.52 -18.60
N LYS A 208 -5.80 5.81 -18.94
CA LYS A 208 -7.01 6.58 -19.23
C LYS A 208 -7.83 6.06 -20.40
N MET A 209 -7.21 5.36 -21.35
CA MET A 209 -7.94 4.75 -22.46
C MET A 209 -8.95 3.68 -22.01
N LEU A 210 -8.82 3.19 -20.78
CA LEU A 210 -9.72 2.19 -20.20
C LEU A 210 -11.00 2.81 -19.59
N ASN A 211 -11.13 4.13 -19.60
CA ASN A 211 -12.33 4.87 -19.19
C ASN A 211 -12.84 4.52 -17.78
N ARG A 212 -11.94 4.33 -16.83
CA ARG A 212 -12.24 4.15 -15.42
C ARG A 212 -11.43 5.13 -14.56
N PRO A 213 -11.87 5.47 -13.34
CA PRO A 213 -11.07 6.28 -12.43
C PRO A 213 -9.70 5.67 -12.17
N LEU A 214 -8.68 6.50 -12.05
CA LEU A 214 -7.30 6.10 -11.79
C LEU A 214 -6.85 6.53 -10.40
N ILE A 215 -6.09 5.67 -9.73
CA ILE A 215 -5.37 5.99 -8.52
C ILE A 215 -3.96 5.40 -8.59
N CYS A 216 -2.94 6.23 -8.44
CA CYS A 216 -1.58 5.77 -8.23
C CYS A 216 -1.41 5.40 -6.76
N THR A 217 -1.25 4.11 -6.47
CA THR A 217 -1.17 3.60 -5.10
C THR A 217 0.25 3.49 -4.56
N GLU A 218 1.24 3.71 -5.42
CA GLU A 218 2.64 3.93 -5.01
C GLU A 218 3.36 4.80 -6.03
N TYR A 219 4.00 5.85 -5.55
CA TYR A 219 4.95 6.69 -6.28
C TYR A 219 5.95 7.27 -5.28
N MET A 220 6.83 8.09 -5.72
CA MET A 220 7.81 8.82 -4.94
C MET A 220 9.08 8.02 -4.65
N ALA A 221 10.05 8.19 -5.53
CA ALA A 221 11.42 7.74 -5.36
C ALA A 221 12.35 8.87 -5.83
N ARG A 222 12.94 9.62 -4.91
CA ARG A 222 13.69 10.84 -5.24
C ARG A 222 14.83 10.58 -6.20
N ARG A 223 15.51 9.44 -6.02
CA ARG A 223 16.63 9.03 -6.89
C ARG A 223 16.21 8.79 -8.34
N ASN A 224 14.94 8.41 -8.57
CA ASN A 224 14.38 8.18 -9.90
C ASN A 224 13.76 9.44 -10.50
N ASP A 225 13.88 10.58 -9.83
CA ASP A 225 13.18 11.82 -10.18
C ASP A 225 11.64 11.68 -10.17
N SER A 226 11.11 10.71 -9.42
CA SER A 226 9.72 10.64 -9.03
C SER A 226 9.54 11.39 -7.72
N ARG A 227 9.15 12.65 -7.77
CA ARG A 227 9.14 13.56 -6.61
C ARG A 227 7.78 14.21 -6.43
N PHE A 228 7.49 14.69 -5.23
CA PHE A 228 6.22 15.37 -4.96
C PHE A 228 6.02 16.58 -5.87
N CYS A 229 7.03 17.40 -6.08
CA CYS A 229 6.89 18.65 -6.83
C CYS A 229 6.86 18.52 -8.35
N ASN A 230 7.10 17.33 -8.90
CA ASN A 230 6.94 17.08 -10.34
C ASN A 230 5.77 16.16 -10.66
N VAL A 231 5.70 14.97 -10.05
CA VAL A 231 4.64 14.01 -10.41
C VAL A 231 3.29 14.28 -9.74
N LEU A 232 3.26 14.91 -8.55
CA LEU A 232 1.99 15.21 -7.87
C LEU A 232 1.17 16.29 -8.60
N PRO A 233 1.76 17.40 -9.11
CA PRO A 233 1.04 18.33 -9.98
C PRO A 233 0.48 17.69 -11.25
N LEU A 234 1.24 16.77 -11.87
CA LEU A 234 0.78 15.99 -13.02
C LEU A 234 -0.47 15.17 -12.66
N MET A 235 -0.42 14.40 -11.56
CA MET A 235 -1.55 13.60 -11.12
C MET A 235 -2.78 14.44 -10.80
N LYS A 236 -2.59 15.60 -10.16
CA LYS A 236 -3.69 16.55 -9.90
C LYS A 236 -4.33 17.07 -11.18
N LYS A 237 -3.51 17.50 -12.13
CA LYS A 237 -3.97 17.96 -13.46
C LYS A 237 -4.77 16.87 -14.17
N GLU A 238 -4.29 15.65 -14.12
CA GLU A 238 -4.88 14.48 -14.75
C GLU A 238 -6.04 13.86 -13.96
N LYS A 239 -6.39 14.41 -12.79
CA LYS A 239 -7.43 13.90 -11.88
C LYS A 239 -7.19 12.44 -11.46
N VAL A 240 -5.96 12.12 -11.15
CA VAL A 240 -5.52 10.82 -10.64
C VAL A 240 -5.34 10.90 -9.13
N GLY A 241 -5.92 9.97 -8.39
CA GLY A 241 -5.64 9.81 -6.96
C GLY A 241 -4.17 9.46 -6.74
N ALA A 242 -3.57 9.92 -5.64
CA ALA A 242 -2.14 9.80 -5.42
C ALA A 242 -1.82 9.35 -3.99
N ILE A 243 -1.26 8.16 -3.85
CA ILE A 243 -0.75 7.61 -2.59
C ILE A 243 0.73 7.27 -2.81
N HIS A 244 1.60 7.88 -2.03
CA HIS A 244 3.04 7.60 -2.09
C HIS A 244 3.44 6.49 -1.13
N TRP A 245 4.59 5.89 -1.36
CA TRP A 245 5.22 4.94 -0.45
C TRP A 245 6.23 5.64 0.45
N GLY A 246 6.18 5.33 1.76
CA GLY A 246 7.00 5.97 2.77
C GLY A 246 6.42 7.28 3.30
N PHE A 247 6.30 7.42 4.62
CA PHE A 247 5.71 8.60 5.24
C PHE A 247 6.60 9.13 6.38
N VAL A 248 6.79 8.29 7.39
CA VAL A 248 7.65 8.60 8.54
C VAL A 248 8.81 7.61 8.59
N ALA A 249 10.04 8.11 8.63
CA ALA A 249 11.23 7.27 8.74
C ALA A 249 11.16 6.38 9.98
N GLY A 250 11.48 5.09 9.82
CA GLY A 250 11.38 4.13 10.90
C GLY A 250 11.85 2.74 10.50
N LYS A 251 11.26 1.71 11.09
CA LYS A 251 11.66 0.30 10.90
C LYS A 251 11.50 -0.21 9.47
N THR A 252 10.72 0.46 8.62
CA THR A 252 10.61 0.13 7.20
C THR A 252 11.89 0.40 6.42
N ASN A 253 12.79 1.23 6.95
CA ASN A 253 14.04 1.61 6.27
C ASN A 253 13.81 2.22 4.88
N THR A 254 12.71 2.92 4.67
CA THR A 254 12.31 3.46 3.38
C THR A 254 13.02 4.76 2.99
N ILE A 255 13.88 5.27 3.86
CA ILE A 255 14.86 6.31 3.50
C ILE A 255 15.99 5.77 2.60
N PHE A 256 16.29 4.46 2.65
CA PHE A 256 17.29 3.79 1.82
C PHE A 256 16.69 3.39 0.47
N ALA A 257 17.51 3.35 -0.59
CA ALA A 257 17.08 2.92 -1.91
C ALA A 257 17.02 1.39 -2.02
N TRP A 258 16.25 0.88 -3.00
CA TRP A 258 16.02 -0.56 -3.20
C TRP A 258 17.30 -1.35 -3.45
N ASP A 259 18.26 -0.74 -4.14
CA ASP A 259 19.46 -1.37 -4.69
C ASP A 259 20.77 -0.76 -4.12
N ASP A 260 20.65 0.02 -3.06
CA ASP A 260 21.80 0.70 -2.45
C ASP A 260 21.79 0.45 -0.94
N VAL A 261 22.53 -0.58 -0.55
CA VAL A 261 22.69 -0.95 0.86
C VAL A 261 23.76 -0.08 1.51
N ILE A 262 23.43 0.54 2.64
CA ILE A 262 24.39 1.29 3.49
C ILE A 262 24.64 0.50 4.76
N PRO A 263 25.67 -0.39 4.80
CA PRO A 263 25.87 -1.30 5.93
C PRO A 263 26.12 -0.61 7.27
N SER A 264 26.66 0.61 7.26
CA SER A 264 26.84 1.42 8.46
C SER A 264 25.53 1.88 9.07
N GLY A 265 24.43 1.91 8.29
CA GLY A 265 23.17 2.49 8.67
C GLY A 265 23.17 4.01 8.75
N GLU A 266 24.22 4.65 8.23
CA GLU A 266 24.25 6.11 8.10
C GLU A 266 23.10 6.61 7.25
N GLU A 267 22.57 7.75 7.59
CA GLU A 267 21.52 8.41 6.83
C GLU A 267 22.01 8.68 5.40
N PRO A 268 21.28 8.23 4.35
CA PRO A 268 21.67 8.51 2.99
C PRO A 268 21.61 10.02 2.70
N GLU A 269 22.49 10.50 1.85
CA GLU A 269 22.52 11.92 1.44
C GLU A 269 21.18 12.34 0.83
N LEU A 270 20.57 11.45 0.03
CA LEU A 270 19.25 11.63 -0.55
C LEU A 270 18.30 10.52 -0.04
N TRP A 271 17.31 10.90 0.75
CA TRP A 271 16.27 9.97 1.19
C TRP A 271 15.45 9.46 0.00
N PHE A 272 15.13 8.17 0.04
CA PHE A 272 14.43 7.55 -1.08
C PHE A 272 12.95 7.89 -1.11
N HIS A 273 12.21 7.68 0.00
CA HIS A 273 10.76 7.85 0.04
C HIS A 273 10.21 8.82 1.10
N ASP A 274 10.65 8.73 2.34
CA ASP A 274 9.92 9.31 3.48
C ASP A 274 9.87 10.85 3.47
N ILE A 275 8.79 11.39 4.07
CA ILE A 275 8.57 12.83 4.23
C ILE A 275 9.11 13.32 5.56
N TYR A 276 8.84 12.58 6.64
CA TYR A 276 9.10 13.01 8.00
C TYR A 276 10.15 12.15 8.71
N ARG A 277 10.92 12.82 9.56
CA ARG A 277 11.68 12.18 10.62
C ARG A 277 10.73 11.65 11.69
N PRO A 278 11.15 10.70 12.55
CA PRO A 278 10.31 10.19 13.64
C PRO A 278 9.80 11.28 14.59
N THR A 279 10.46 12.42 14.64
CA THR A 279 10.09 13.59 15.43
C THR A 279 9.00 14.45 14.81
N GLY A 280 8.65 14.20 13.52
CA GLY A 280 7.74 15.05 12.75
C GLY A 280 8.41 16.22 12.04
N VAL A 281 9.73 16.32 12.12
CA VAL A 281 10.48 17.31 11.33
C VAL A 281 10.55 16.81 9.89
N PRO A 282 10.16 17.64 8.89
CA PRO A 282 10.28 17.27 7.49
C PRO A 282 11.73 17.01 7.08
N TYR A 283 11.92 16.02 6.20
CA TYR A 283 13.21 15.85 5.53
C TYR A 283 13.53 17.06 4.64
N GLN A 284 12.54 17.50 3.83
CA GLN A 284 12.64 18.73 3.03
C GLN A 284 11.36 19.55 3.18
N GLN A 285 11.46 20.77 3.71
CA GLN A 285 10.32 21.66 3.92
C GLN A 285 9.63 22.04 2.61
N GLU A 286 10.40 22.19 1.52
CA GLU A 286 9.87 22.53 0.20
C GLU A 286 8.88 21.48 -0.31
N GLU A 287 9.09 20.20 0.00
CA GLU A 287 8.15 19.13 -0.36
C GLU A 287 6.83 19.23 0.40
N VAL A 288 6.89 19.53 1.69
CA VAL A 288 5.70 19.80 2.52
C VAL A 288 4.93 20.98 1.96
N ASP A 289 5.60 22.09 1.64
CA ASP A 289 4.99 23.28 1.06
C ASP A 289 4.34 22.98 -0.30
N CYS A 290 5.01 22.19 -1.12
CA CYS A 290 4.49 21.73 -2.42
C CYS A 290 3.21 20.90 -2.25
N ILE A 291 3.22 19.91 -1.36
CA ILE A 291 2.05 19.07 -1.07
C ILE A 291 0.89 19.94 -0.57
N GLN A 292 1.12 20.80 0.41
CA GLN A 292 0.08 21.67 0.98
C GLN A 292 -0.51 22.62 -0.05
N SER A 293 0.30 23.14 -0.98
CA SER A 293 -0.22 23.99 -2.05
C SER A 293 -1.16 23.25 -3.00
N LEU A 294 -0.90 21.95 -3.22
CA LEU A 294 -1.72 21.10 -4.09
C LEU A 294 -2.98 20.57 -3.41
N THR A 295 -2.94 20.36 -2.10
CA THR A 295 -4.07 19.89 -1.30
C THR A 295 -4.95 21.02 -0.77
N GLY A 296 -4.54 22.27 -0.88
CA GLY A 296 -5.29 23.45 -0.39
C GLY A 296 -5.17 23.65 1.12
N LYS A 297 -4.09 23.18 1.75
CA LYS A 297 -3.84 23.29 3.20
C LYS A 297 -2.94 24.48 3.59
N ARG A 298 -2.64 25.41 2.69
CA ARG A 298 -1.92 26.66 3.04
C ARG A 298 -2.84 27.66 3.71
#